data_c3bf25a927517e951bda74cc0ec156e1
#
_entry.id   c3bf25a927517e951bda74cc0ec156e1
#
_cell.length_a   1.000
_cell.length_b   1.000
_cell.length_c   1.000
_cell.angle_alpha   90.00
_cell.angle_beta   90.00
_cell.angle_gamma   90.00
#
_symmetry.space_group_name_H-M   'P 1'
#
loop_
_entity.id
_entity.type
_entity.pdbx_description
1 polymer ?
#
loop_
_entity_poly.entity_id
_entity_poly.type
_entity_poly.pdbx_seq_one_letter_code
_entity_poly.pdbx_strand_id
1 'polypeptide(L)'
;RSGWVDNLVQRLTEMNLVLPVLAICVLAYAYLHINLWVIMGIIVLLNVFGTPTKNFRSAFLQIRNDPYIEAAQSYGATNWRIIRKYMVPRIVPVLTPQIVLLIPGFIFLEATLGLFNISTGYPTWGTIIYQAATRGALYGSRFWVMEPLAMLLLTGLGFSMFGIALERILNPRLLDD
;
A
#
# COMPACT_ATOMS: atom_id res chain seq x y z
N ARG A 1 6.83 -21.17 17.38
CA ARG A 1 7.88 -21.61 16.42
C ARG A 1 7.57 -20.93 15.10
N SER A 2 8.41 -19.98 14.68
CA SER A 2 8.37 -19.46 13.33
C SER A 2 8.69 -20.60 12.38
N GLY A 3 7.72 -21.00 11.55
CA GLY A 3 7.93 -22.06 10.56
C GLY A 3 8.91 -21.56 9.48
N TRP A 4 9.53 -22.47 8.72
CA TRP A 4 10.41 -22.13 7.61
C TRP A 4 9.73 -21.17 6.59
N VAL A 5 8.41 -21.27 6.43
CA VAL A 5 7.59 -20.37 5.60
C VAL A 5 7.64 -18.94 6.12
N ASP A 6 7.49 -18.73 7.44
CA ASP A 6 7.56 -17.39 8.06
C ASP A 6 8.95 -16.76 7.84
N ASN A 7 10.00 -17.56 8.02
CA ASN A 7 11.38 -17.12 7.77
C ASN A 7 11.62 -16.78 6.29
N LEU A 8 11.06 -17.57 5.36
CA LEU A 8 11.16 -17.29 3.92
C LEU A 8 10.46 -15.98 3.57
N VAL A 9 9.22 -15.79 4.02
CA VAL A 9 8.44 -14.58 3.77
C VAL A 9 9.16 -13.35 4.35
N GLN A 10 9.73 -13.45 5.55
CA GLN A 10 10.50 -12.36 6.14
C GLN A 10 11.74 -12.00 5.31
N ARG A 11 12.51 -12.98 4.88
CA ARG A 11 13.70 -12.73 4.04
C ARG A 11 13.33 -12.08 2.71
N LEU A 12 12.26 -12.57 2.05
CA LEU A 12 11.75 -11.96 0.83
C LEU A 12 11.29 -10.51 1.07
N THR A 13 10.63 -10.25 2.20
CA THR A 13 10.21 -8.90 2.56
C THR A 13 11.41 -7.99 2.83
N GLU A 14 12.44 -8.49 3.50
CA GLU A 14 13.67 -7.72 3.77
C GLU A 14 14.43 -7.39 2.49
N MET A 15 14.58 -8.35 1.59
CA MET A 15 15.17 -8.14 0.27
C MET A 15 14.38 -7.09 -0.52
N ASN A 16 13.06 -7.20 -0.53
CA ASN A 16 12.19 -6.28 -1.26
C ASN A 16 12.24 -4.84 -0.73
N LEU A 17 12.39 -4.65 0.57
CA LEU A 17 12.49 -3.30 1.17
C LEU A 17 13.77 -2.56 0.77
N VAL A 18 14.81 -3.28 0.38
CA VAL A 18 16.05 -2.70 -0.14
C VAL A 18 15.92 -2.33 -1.62
N LEU A 19 15.02 -2.99 -2.35
CA LEU A 19 14.84 -2.78 -3.78
C LEU A 19 14.00 -1.53 -4.05
N PRO A 20 14.50 -0.57 -4.83
CA PRO A 20 13.71 0.61 -5.21
C PRO A 20 12.69 0.22 -6.29
N VAL A 21 11.42 0.06 -5.88
CA VAL A 21 10.31 -0.37 -6.77
C VAL A 21 10.25 0.46 -8.04
N LEU A 22 10.42 1.77 -7.93
CA LEU A 22 10.44 2.69 -9.07
C LEU A 22 11.55 2.35 -10.08
N ALA A 23 12.78 2.10 -9.60
CA ALA A 23 13.89 1.75 -10.49
C ALA A 23 13.62 0.43 -11.20
N ILE A 24 13.07 -0.56 -10.51
CA ILE A 24 12.69 -1.85 -11.13
C ILE A 24 11.65 -1.65 -12.22
N CYS A 25 10.60 -0.86 -11.97
CA CYS A 25 9.57 -0.58 -12.97
C CYS A 25 10.13 0.15 -14.19
N VAL A 26 11.00 1.15 -13.99
CA VAL A 26 11.65 1.89 -15.06
C VAL A 26 12.55 0.98 -15.92
N LEU A 27 13.37 0.16 -15.27
CA LEU A 27 14.24 -0.79 -15.96
C LEU A 27 13.43 -1.86 -16.71
N ALA A 28 12.41 -2.40 -16.09
CA ALA A 28 11.53 -3.39 -16.70
C ALA A 28 10.84 -2.82 -17.94
N TYR A 29 10.37 -1.58 -17.88
CA TYR A 29 9.78 -0.90 -19.01
C TYR A 29 10.79 -0.67 -20.14
N ALA A 30 11.98 -0.18 -19.80
CA ALA A 30 13.02 0.15 -20.79
C ALA A 30 13.52 -1.07 -21.56
N TYR A 31 13.68 -2.22 -20.89
CA TYR A 31 14.25 -3.42 -21.50
C TYR A 31 13.21 -4.36 -22.10
N LEU A 32 12.02 -4.47 -21.47
CA LEU A 32 11.03 -5.49 -21.85
C LEU A 32 9.86 -4.91 -22.64
N HIS A 33 9.78 -3.58 -22.82
CA HIS A 33 8.64 -2.90 -23.47
C HIS A 33 7.29 -3.42 -22.97
N ILE A 34 7.20 -3.64 -21.65
CA ILE A 34 6.04 -4.26 -21.00
C ILE A 34 4.87 -3.29 -20.95
N ASN A 35 3.68 -3.84 -21.06
CA ASN A 35 2.45 -3.07 -20.95
C ASN A 35 2.10 -2.75 -19.48
N LEU A 36 1.12 -1.87 -19.28
CA LEU A 36 0.64 -1.47 -17.96
C LEU A 36 0.32 -2.65 -17.05
N TRP A 37 -0.33 -3.69 -17.57
CA TRP A 37 -0.77 -4.82 -16.76
C TRP A 37 0.39 -5.58 -16.13
N VAL A 38 1.48 -5.71 -16.87
CA VAL A 38 2.71 -6.34 -16.35
C VAL A 38 3.37 -5.46 -15.30
N ILE A 39 3.44 -4.13 -15.53
CA ILE A 39 3.94 -3.18 -14.52
C ILE A 39 3.10 -3.26 -13.25
N MET A 40 1.78 -3.22 -13.37
CA MET A 40 0.88 -3.36 -12.23
C MET A 40 1.10 -4.70 -11.50
N GLY A 41 1.27 -5.79 -12.24
CA GLY A 41 1.59 -7.10 -11.67
C GLY A 41 2.89 -7.08 -10.86
N ILE A 42 3.94 -6.46 -11.39
CA ILE A 42 5.23 -6.29 -10.69
C ILE A 42 5.03 -5.46 -9.41
N ILE A 43 4.31 -4.33 -9.49
CA ILE A 43 4.05 -3.46 -8.34
C ILE A 43 3.28 -4.20 -7.25
N VAL A 44 2.22 -4.92 -7.60
CA VAL A 44 1.44 -5.72 -6.65
C VAL A 44 2.31 -6.78 -6.01
N LEU A 45 3.09 -7.52 -6.78
CA LEU A 45 3.96 -8.58 -6.28
C LEU A 45 5.02 -8.02 -5.31
N LEU A 46 5.66 -6.90 -5.66
CA LEU A 46 6.63 -6.23 -4.80
C LEU A 46 5.97 -5.69 -3.52
N ASN A 47 4.73 -5.18 -3.60
CA ASN A 47 4.01 -4.69 -2.43
C ASN A 47 3.55 -5.82 -1.50
N VAL A 48 3.19 -6.99 -2.03
CA VAL A 48 2.85 -8.16 -1.20
C VAL A 48 4.01 -8.53 -0.27
N PHE A 49 5.25 -8.39 -0.72
CA PHE A 49 6.45 -8.62 0.09
C PHE A 49 7.06 -7.33 0.65
N GLY A 50 6.29 -6.26 0.74
CA GLY A 50 6.75 -4.94 1.21
C GLY A 50 6.41 -4.61 2.67
N THR A 51 6.39 -3.33 2.98
CA THR A 51 6.04 -2.77 4.29
C THR A 51 4.68 -3.27 4.82
N PRO A 52 3.59 -3.40 3.99
CA PRO A 52 2.32 -3.90 4.47
C PRO A 52 2.41 -5.28 5.13
N THR A 53 3.19 -6.19 4.56
CA THR A 53 3.36 -7.55 5.12
C THR A 53 4.02 -7.52 6.50
N LYS A 54 5.00 -6.65 6.73
CA LYS A 54 5.60 -6.46 8.06
C LYS A 54 4.59 -5.89 9.06
N ASN A 55 3.82 -4.89 8.66
CA ASN A 55 2.81 -4.29 9.50
C ASN A 55 1.72 -5.30 9.90
N PHE A 56 1.24 -6.07 8.93
CA PHE A 56 0.23 -7.11 9.16
C PHE A 56 0.76 -8.19 10.10
N ARG A 57 2.00 -8.64 9.88
CA ARG A 57 2.63 -9.62 10.75
C ARG A 57 2.79 -9.09 12.18
N SER A 58 3.23 -7.85 12.33
CA SER A 58 3.37 -7.20 13.64
C SER A 58 2.04 -7.12 14.39
N ALA A 59 0.98 -6.67 13.72
CA ALA A 59 -0.37 -6.63 14.28
C ALA A 59 -0.86 -8.03 14.69
N PHE A 60 -0.60 -9.04 13.86
CA PHE A 60 -0.95 -10.43 14.16
C PHE A 60 -0.25 -10.97 15.41
N LEU A 61 1.05 -10.68 15.54
CA LEU A 61 1.84 -11.12 16.68
C LEU A 61 1.42 -10.43 17.97
N GLN A 62 1.06 -9.14 17.91
CA GLN A 62 0.55 -8.41 19.07
C GLN A 62 -0.73 -9.05 19.59
N ILE A 63 -1.72 -9.28 18.71
CA ILE A 63 -3.01 -9.88 19.10
C ILE A 63 -2.83 -11.32 19.59
N ARG A 64 -1.91 -12.08 18.99
CA ARG A 64 -1.64 -13.46 19.41
C ARG A 64 -1.18 -13.57 20.86
N ASN A 65 -0.45 -12.57 21.36
CA ASN A 65 0.10 -12.56 22.71
C ASN A 65 -0.87 -11.94 23.75
N ASP A 66 -2.09 -11.62 23.35
CA ASP A 66 -3.08 -11.07 24.27
C ASP A 66 -3.57 -12.14 25.27
N PRO A 67 -3.78 -11.80 26.56
CA PRO A 67 -4.18 -12.75 27.62
C PRO A 67 -5.46 -13.53 27.32
N TYR A 68 -6.41 -12.92 26.60
CA TYR A 68 -7.65 -13.60 26.23
C TYR A 68 -7.45 -14.74 25.23
N ILE A 69 -6.38 -14.71 24.42
CA ILE A 69 -6.01 -15.83 23.52
C ILE A 69 -5.47 -17.00 24.34
N GLU A 70 -4.62 -16.72 25.34
CA GLU A 70 -4.12 -17.75 26.25
C GLU A 70 -5.28 -18.39 27.05
N ALA A 71 -6.21 -17.58 27.55
CA ALA A 71 -7.40 -18.08 28.20
C ALA A 71 -8.23 -18.98 27.26
N ALA A 72 -8.46 -18.56 26.00
CA ALA A 72 -9.19 -19.38 25.03
C ALA A 72 -8.49 -20.71 24.74
N GLN A 73 -7.15 -20.73 24.70
CA GLN A 73 -6.37 -21.96 24.53
C GLN A 73 -6.53 -22.88 25.74
N SER A 74 -6.49 -22.33 26.94
CA SER A 74 -6.67 -23.08 28.19
C SER A 74 -8.06 -23.73 28.29
N TYR A 75 -9.07 -23.11 27.68
CA TYR A 75 -10.42 -23.69 27.54
C TYR A 75 -10.57 -24.67 26.37
N GLY A 76 -9.45 -25.08 25.72
CA GLY A 76 -9.44 -26.09 24.66
C GLY A 76 -9.93 -25.57 23.30
N ALA A 77 -9.89 -24.26 23.05
CA ALA A 77 -10.23 -23.73 21.74
C ALA A 77 -9.22 -24.17 20.69
N THR A 78 -9.71 -24.69 19.55
CA THR A 78 -8.86 -25.08 18.41
C THR A 78 -8.22 -23.86 17.76
N ASN A 79 -7.06 -24.01 17.13
CA ASN A 79 -6.35 -22.92 16.45
C ASN A 79 -7.23 -22.21 15.42
N TRP A 80 -8.05 -22.94 14.66
CA TRP A 80 -8.98 -22.36 13.69
C TRP A 80 -10.04 -21.47 14.36
N ARG A 81 -10.57 -21.92 15.50
CA ARG A 81 -11.54 -21.13 16.29
C ARG A 81 -10.91 -19.86 16.83
N ILE A 82 -9.66 -19.95 17.30
CA ILE A 82 -8.89 -18.80 17.79
C ILE A 82 -8.69 -17.76 16.66
N ILE A 83 -8.22 -18.22 15.51
CA ILE A 83 -8.00 -17.32 14.36
C ILE A 83 -9.32 -16.65 13.95
N ARG A 84 -10.36 -17.43 13.65
CA ARG A 84 -11.59 -16.91 13.07
C ARG A 84 -12.42 -16.06 14.06
N LYS A 85 -12.51 -16.46 15.30
CA LYS A 85 -13.44 -15.85 16.28
C LYS A 85 -12.78 -14.78 17.14
N TYR A 86 -11.49 -14.88 17.38
CA TYR A 86 -10.79 -13.96 18.30
C TYR A 86 -9.78 -13.07 17.59
N MET A 87 -8.97 -13.59 16.64
CA MET A 87 -7.92 -12.82 16.00
C MET A 87 -8.44 -11.97 14.83
N VAL A 88 -9.17 -12.59 13.88
CA VAL A 88 -9.63 -11.89 12.66
C VAL A 88 -10.50 -10.67 12.98
N PRO A 89 -11.50 -10.72 13.88
CA PRO A 89 -12.32 -9.55 14.20
C PRO A 89 -11.53 -8.39 14.80
N ARG A 90 -10.42 -8.66 15.47
CA ARG A 90 -9.55 -7.62 16.04
C ARG A 90 -8.51 -7.08 15.07
N ILE A 91 -8.08 -7.90 14.12
CA ILE A 91 -7.11 -7.49 13.10
C ILE A 91 -7.77 -6.63 12.03
N VAL A 92 -8.99 -6.95 11.60
CA VAL A 92 -9.68 -6.23 10.53
C VAL A 92 -9.76 -4.73 10.80
N PRO A 93 -10.15 -4.23 11.98
CA PRO A 93 -10.16 -2.80 12.27
C PRO A 93 -8.79 -2.11 12.14
N VAL A 94 -7.73 -2.83 12.47
CA VAL A 94 -6.35 -2.31 12.40
C VAL A 94 -5.83 -2.29 10.96
N LEU A 95 -6.20 -3.29 10.15
CA LEU A 95 -5.72 -3.44 8.78
C LEU A 95 -6.50 -2.60 7.78
N THR A 96 -7.81 -2.40 8.00
CA THR A 96 -8.66 -1.71 7.03
C THR A 96 -8.16 -0.29 6.70
N PRO A 97 -7.82 0.58 7.66
CA PRO A 97 -7.24 1.88 7.35
C PRO A 97 -5.93 1.79 6.58
N GLN A 98 -5.07 0.84 6.90
CA GLN A 98 -3.80 0.65 6.21
C GLN A 98 -3.99 0.24 4.75
N ILE A 99 -4.97 -0.62 4.46
CA ILE A 99 -5.32 -1.02 3.09
C ILE A 99 -5.84 0.19 2.30
N VAL A 100 -6.69 1.02 2.91
CA VAL A 100 -7.20 2.23 2.28
C VAL A 100 -6.06 3.19 1.91
N LEU A 101 -5.06 3.34 2.76
CA LEU A 101 -3.90 4.20 2.52
C LEU A 101 -2.95 3.66 1.42
N LEU A 102 -3.06 2.39 1.03
CA LEU A 102 -2.32 1.88 -0.13
C LEU A 102 -2.83 2.46 -1.45
N ILE A 103 -4.12 2.82 -1.52
CA ILE A 103 -4.73 3.35 -2.76
C ILE A 103 -4.01 4.61 -3.25
N PRO A 104 -3.89 5.70 -2.45
CA PRO A 104 -3.15 6.88 -2.90
C PRO A 104 -1.69 6.57 -3.17
N GLY A 105 -1.07 5.65 -2.43
CA GLY A 105 0.29 5.21 -2.68
C GLY A 105 0.49 4.67 -4.11
N PHE A 106 -0.42 3.85 -4.60
CA PHE A 106 -0.39 3.33 -5.97
C PHE A 106 -0.67 4.42 -7.01
N ILE A 107 -1.59 5.35 -6.72
CA ILE A 107 -1.87 6.48 -7.61
C ILE A 107 -0.65 7.39 -7.74
N PHE A 108 0.04 7.69 -6.64
CA PHE A 108 1.28 8.47 -6.68
C PHE A 108 2.42 7.75 -7.41
N LEU A 109 2.52 6.44 -7.24
CA LEU A 109 3.53 5.64 -7.93
C LEU A 109 3.26 5.63 -9.43
N GLU A 110 2.01 5.45 -9.86
CA GLU A 110 1.60 5.54 -11.26
C GLU A 110 1.90 6.93 -11.85
N ALA A 111 1.53 7.99 -11.14
CA ALA A 111 1.82 9.36 -11.57
C ALA A 111 3.33 9.61 -11.72
N THR A 112 4.14 9.03 -10.83
CA THR A 112 5.60 9.11 -10.90
C THR A 112 6.15 8.37 -12.12
N LEU A 113 5.63 7.18 -12.43
CA LEU A 113 5.99 6.45 -13.66
C LEU A 113 5.62 7.29 -14.91
N GLY A 114 4.46 7.94 -14.91
CA GLY A 114 4.05 8.85 -15.96
C GLY A 114 5.02 10.01 -16.18
N LEU A 115 5.61 10.56 -15.09
CA LEU A 115 6.66 11.58 -15.18
C LEU A 115 7.94 11.08 -15.87
N PHE A 116 8.23 9.80 -15.83
CA PHE A 116 9.32 9.17 -16.56
C PHE A 116 8.93 8.75 -18.00
N ASN A 117 7.79 9.25 -18.50
CA ASN A 117 7.24 8.88 -19.81
C ASN A 117 6.94 7.37 -19.96
N ILE A 118 6.71 6.70 -18.85
CA ILE A 118 6.23 5.33 -18.84
C ILE A 118 4.71 5.40 -19.00
N SER A 119 4.29 5.38 -20.26
CA SER A 119 2.88 5.52 -20.60
C SER A 119 2.19 4.17 -20.64
N THR A 120 1.02 4.16 -20.06
CA THR A 120 0.09 3.03 -20.07
C THR A 120 -0.81 3.00 -21.31
N GLY A 121 -0.61 3.97 -22.23
CA GLY A 121 -1.52 4.20 -23.36
C GLY A 121 -2.76 5.04 -23.02
N TYR A 122 -2.98 5.35 -21.74
CA TYR A 122 -4.07 6.19 -21.26
C TYR A 122 -3.53 7.52 -20.69
N PRO A 123 -4.29 8.61 -20.80
CA PRO A 123 -3.92 9.86 -20.16
C PRO A 123 -4.03 9.70 -18.64
N THR A 124 -2.93 9.91 -17.95
CA THR A 124 -2.84 9.89 -16.48
C THR A 124 -2.32 11.23 -15.99
N TRP A 125 -2.48 11.51 -14.71
CA TRP A 125 -1.99 12.77 -14.15
C TRP A 125 -0.47 12.93 -14.35
N GLY A 126 0.29 11.85 -14.21
CA GLY A 126 1.73 11.87 -14.43
C GLY A 126 2.10 12.16 -15.88
N THR A 127 1.43 11.53 -16.85
CA THR A 127 1.68 11.78 -18.28
C THR A 127 1.27 13.19 -18.70
N ILE A 128 0.21 13.77 -18.11
CA ILE A 128 -0.19 15.16 -18.36
C ILE A 128 0.90 16.12 -17.86
N ILE A 129 1.42 15.89 -16.64
CA ILE A 129 2.51 16.71 -16.09
C ILE A 129 3.77 16.59 -16.94
N TYR A 130 4.13 15.36 -17.36
CA TYR A 130 5.26 15.14 -18.27
C TYR A 130 5.12 15.90 -19.59
N GLN A 131 3.95 15.82 -20.23
CA GLN A 131 3.69 16.54 -21.47
C GLN A 131 3.74 18.07 -21.28
N ALA A 132 3.22 18.55 -20.15
CA ALA A 132 3.30 19.97 -19.81
C ALA A 132 4.75 20.44 -19.61
N ALA A 133 5.57 19.62 -18.94
CA ALA A 133 6.99 19.91 -18.73
C ALA A 133 7.76 19.93 -20.03
N THR A 134 7.59 18.91 -20.88
CA THR A 134 8.32 18.80 -22.16
C THR A 134 7.90 19.81 -23.21
N ARG A 135 6.66 20.26 -23.20
CA ARG A 135 6.14 21.29 -24.12
C ARG A 135 6.37 22.73 -23.62
N GLY A 136 7.10 22.91 -22.54
CA GLY A 136 7.39 24.23 -21.97
C GLY A 136 6.18 24.94 -21.38
N ALA A 137 5.06 24.21 -21.14
CA ALA A 137 3.84 24.80 -20.59
C ALA A 137 4.01 25.26 -19.14
N LEU A 138 5.01 24.72 -18.43
CA LEU A 138 5.36 25.15 -17.06
C LEU A 138 5.90 26.58 -16.99
N TYR A 139 6.46 27.11 -18.09
CA TYR A 139 7.05 28.45 -18.14
C TYR A 139 6.09 29.52 -18.64
N GLY A 140 4.85 29.12 -19.02
CA GLY A 140 3.80 30.04 -19.44
C GLY A 140 2.72 30.19 -18.37
N SER A 141 1.90 31.23 -18.44
CA SER A 141 0.76 31.44 -17.54
C SER A 141 -0.40 30.45 -17.78
N ARG A 142 -0.06 29.16 -17.86
CA ARG A 142 -1.01 28.10 -18.19
C ARG A 142 -1.40 27.35 -16.93
N PHE A 143 -2.40 27.83 -16.22
CA PHE A 143 -2.86 27.29 -14.94
C PHE A 143 -3.36 25.84 -14.99
N TRP A 144 -3.79 25.34 -16.15
CA TRP A 144 -4.24 23.96 -16.30
C TRP A 144 -3.18 22.89 -15.94
N VAL A 145 -1.90 23.26 -15.98
CA VAL A 145 -0.80 22.38 -15.55
C VAL A 145 -0.85 22.07 -14.06
N MET A 146 -1.45 22.95 -13.28
CA MET A 146 -1.61 22.77 -11.83
C MET A 146 -2.75 21.82 -11.47
N GLU A 147 -3.69 21.54 -12.39
CA GLU A 147 -4.83 20.66 -12.13
C GLU A 147 -4.41 19.24 -11.74
N PRO A 148 -3.52 18.54 -12.48
CA PRO A 148 -3.09 17.20 -12.09
C PRO A 148 -2.40 17.16 -10.73
N LEU A 149 -1.60 18.18 -10.41
CA LEU A 149 -0.96 18.31 -9.10
C LEU A 149 -1.98 18.50 -7.99
N ALA A 150 -2.95 19.39 -8.20
CA ALA A 150 -4.04 19.62 -7.25
C ALA A 150 -4.87 18.33 -7.04
N MET A 151 -5.17 17.60 -8.13
CA MET A 151 -5.92 16.34 -8.03
C MET A 151 -5.14 15.27 -7.28
N LEU A 152 -3.83 15.15 -7.48
CA LEU A 152 -2.98 14.24 -6.71
C LEU A 152 -3.01 14.58 -5.22
N LEU A 153 -2.84 15.87 -4.87
CA LEU A 153 -2.88 16.33 -3.49
C LEU A 153 -4.25 16.07 -2.84
N LEU A 154 -5.34 16.43 -3.53
CA LEU A 154 -6.70 16.20 -3.04
C LEU A 154 -7.00 14.71 -2.86
N THR A 155 -6.53 13.86 -3.77
CA THR A 155 -6.68 12.41 -3.65
C THR A 155 -5.94 11.90 -2.42
N GLY A 156 -4.68 12.30 -2.24
CA GLY A 156 -3.89 11.93 -1.07
C GLY A 156 -4.54 12.36 0.25
N LEU A 157 -4.99 13.63 0.32
CA LEU A 157 -5.69 14.17 1.49
C LEU A 157 -7.01 13.45 1.74
N GLY A 158 -7.83 13.25 0.69
CA GLY A 158 -9.12 12.58 0.82
C GLY A 158 -9.00 11.16 1.36
N PHE A 159 -8.11 10.35 0.80
CA PHE A 159 -7.87 8.98 1.29
C PHE A 159 -7.23 8.97 2.68
N SER A 160 -6.35 9.92 3.01
CA SER A 160 -5.77 10.02 4.35
C SER A 160 -6.85 10.34 5.39
N MET A 161 -7.71 11.33 5.11
CA MET A 161 -8.83 11.66 6.00
C MET A 161 -9.82 10.49 6.13
N PHE A 162 -10.10 9.82 5.03
CA PHE A 162 -10.97 8.64 5.03
C PHE A 162 -10.36 7.48 5.84
N GLY A 163 -9.04 7.23 5.71
CA GLY A 163 -8.32 6.24 6.51
C GLY A 163 -8.39 6.55 8.00
N ILE A 164 -8.14 7.80 8.40
CA ILE A 164 -8.24 8.25 9.80
C ILE A 164 -9.68 8.11 10.33
N ALA A 165 -10.67 8.48 9.53
CA ALA A 165 -12.08 8.34 9.93
C ALA A 165 -12.45 6.86 10.14
N LEU A 166 -12.00 5.97 9.24
CA LEU A 166 -12.21 4.53 9.39
C LEU A 166 -11.53 3.97 10.64
N GLU A 167 -10.31 4.42 10.93
CA GLU A 167 -9.59 3.99 12.14
C GLU A 167 -10.37 4.34 13.40
N ARG A 168 -10.91 5.55 13.49
CA ARG A 168 -11.74 5.99 14.63
C ARG A 168 -13.03 5.19 14.76
N ILE A 169 -13.71 4.92 13.65
CA ILE A 169 -14.98 4.17 13.65
C ILE A 169 -14.73 2.70 14.03
N LEU A 170 -13.68 2.09 13.51
CA LEU A 170 -13.38 0.68 13.68
C LEU A 170 -12.63 0.38 15.00
N ASN A 171 -11.94 1.37 15.56
CA ASN A 171 -11.21 1.23 16.82
C ASN A 171 -11.70 2.25 17.86
N PRO A 172 -12.83 1.98 18.52
CA PRO A 172 -13.45 2.92 19.48
C PRO A 172 -12.57 3.23 20.71
N ARG A 173 -11.52 2.46 20.97
CA ARG A 173 -10.57 2.74 22.06
C ARG A 173 -9.75 4.02 21.87
N LEU A 174 -9.68 4.55 20.65
CA LEU A 174 -9.04 5.83 20.33
C LEU A 174 -9.95 7.04 20.60
N LEU A 175 -11.18 6.81 21.06
CA LEU A 175 -12.14 7.88 21.38
C LEU A 175 -12.15 8.25 22.87
N ASP A 176 -11.46 7.47 23.71
CA ASP A 176 -11.44 7.63 25.18
C ASP A 176 -10.22 8.47 25.66
N ASP A 177 -9.39 8.98 24.75
CA ASP A 177 -8.30 9.94 24.98
C ASP A 177 -8.65 11.32 24.35
#